data_07a47a3684c401b6ea3265f711976212
#
_entry.id   07a47a3684c401b6ea3265f711976212
#
_cell.length_a   1.000
_cell.length_b   1.000
_cell.length_c   1.000
_cell.angle_alpha   90.00
_cell.angle_beta   90.00
_cell.angle_gamma   90.00
#
_symmetry.space_group_name_H-M   'P 1'
#
loop_
_entity.id
_entity.type
_entity.pdbx_description
1 polymer ?
#
loop_
_entity_poly.entity_id
_entity_poly.type
_entity_poly.pdbx_seq_one_letter_code
_entity_poly.pdbx_strand_id
1 'polypeptide(L)'
;MNKNIRILQFLVSIIYSVQSHFSGAQTIQLNGNGIPKSITRSITGVDGNAALNISVPYKTSYTQNILSVESSINIKGGTSNTSIGGAGVYGENFTLNNNGSVWGGDGYNGGIAVSGNKISINNYRNVYGGNGLGGSGSSGGAGLSGDDIIVDNYRSIYGGDDVGGTGGSGVTGSNITVHNSGGILGGNGVNGGDGINGSNLFITNDNMISGGYGIKQGGDAISGNQITLNNNGIVQGGYGPDGGCSVYGEDIHINNHGNLSGLYNSQKDAYNTSIIFSGGYNSLDIYSDSVING
;
A
#
# COMPACT_ATOMS: atom_id res chain seq x y z
N MET A 1 -53.74 -2.87 -33.24
CA MET A 1 -53.22 -1.73 -32.42
C MET A 1 -52.36 -2.33 -31.31
N ASN A 2 -51.06 -2.59 -31.59
CA ASN A 2 -50.12 -3.19 -30.64
C ASN A 2 -49.18 -2.12 -30.16
N LYS A 3 -49.35 -1.70 -28.90
CA LYS A 3 -48.41 -0.83 -28.22
C LYS A 3 -47.24 -1.67 -27.70
N ASN A 4 -46.08 -1.56 -28.36
CA ASN A 4 -44.83 -2.03 -27.84
C ASN A 4 -44.44 -1.23 -26.59
N ILE A 5 -44.64 -1.81 -25.42
CA ILE A 5 -44.07 -1.34 -24.16
C ILE A 5 -42.61 -1.78 -24.20
N ARG A 6 -41.71 -0.87 -24.55
CA ARG A 6 -40.30 -1.04 -24.26
C ARG A 6 -40.14 -0.96 -22.73
N ILE A 7 -39.92 -2.09 -22.14
CA ILE A 7 -39.43 -2.17 -20.76
C ILE A 7 -37.98 -1.63 -20.81
N LEU A 8 -37.85 -0.38 -20.41
CA LEU A 8 -36.54 0.23 -20.11
C LEU A 8 -36.02 -0.56 -18.91
N GLN A 9 -35.06 -1.46 -19.13
CA GLN A 9 -34.30 -2.05 -18.04
C GLN A 9 -33.46 -0.90 -17.43
N PHE A 10 -34.03 -0.24 -16.42
CA PHE A 10 -33.25 0.53 -15.48
C PHE A 10 -32.29 -0.46 -14.81
N LEU A 11 -31.00 -0.33 -15.14
CA LEU A 11 -29.93 -0.86 -14.34
C LEU A 11 -30.05 -0.23 -12.94
N VAL A 12 -30.75 -0.89 -12.06
CA VAL A 12 -30.74 -0.58 -10.64
C VAL A 12 -29.37 -0.98 -10.15
N SER A 13 -28.43 -0.03 -10.11
CA SER A 13 -27.30 -0.14 -9.22
C SER A 13 -27.91 -0.30 -7.83
N ILE A 14 -27.80 -1.49 -7.25
CA ILE A 14 -28.22 -1.72 -5.88
C ILE A 14 -27.27 -0.91 -4.99
N ILE A 15 -27.65 0.34 -4.76
CA ILE A 15 -27.07 1.18 -3.74
C ILE A 15 -27.55 0.57 -2.42
N TYR A 16 -26.72 -0.22 -1.77
CA TYR A 16 -26.95 -0.54 -0.38
C TYR A 16 -26.78 0.75 0.43
N SER A 17 -27.89 1.45 0.63
CA SER A 17 -27.95 2.54 1.59
C SER A 17 -27.94 1.91 2.99
N VAL A 18 -26.75 1.65 3.51
CA VAL A 18 -26.58 1.26 4.90
C VAL A 18 -26.72 2.51 5.74
N GLN A 19 -27.72 2.53 6.61
CA GLN A 19 -27.95 3.65 7.55
C GLN A 19 -26.77 3.85 8.49
N SER A 20 -26.61 5.07 8.90
CA SER A 20 -25.62 5.65 9.82
C SER A 20 -24.97 4.70 10.83
N HIS A 21 -23.63 4.71 10.87
CA HIS A 21 -22.76 4.12 11.89
C HIS A 21 -22.97 2.62 12.14
N PHE A 22 -22.50 1.78 11.23
CA PHE A 22 -22.24 0.39 11.55
C PHE A 22 -20.84 0.25 12.20
N SER A 23 -20.83 -0.09 13.47
CA SER A 23 -19.69 -0.65 14.17
C SER A 23 -19.68 -2.16 13.94
N GLY A 24 -18.79 -2.67 13.09
CA GLY A 24 -18.65 -4.11 12.80
C GLY A 24 -18.14 -4.39 11.40
N ALA A 25 -17.51 -5.55 11.20
CA ALA A 25 -17.06 -6.01 9.90
C ALA A 25 -18.24 -6.16 8.92
N GLN A 26 -18.11 -5.58 7.73
CA GLN A 26 -19.06 -5.75 6.64
C GLN A 26 -18.54 -6.77 5.65
N THR A 27 -19.34 -7.74 5.24
CA THR A 27 -19.01 -8.66 4.14
C THR A 27 -19.66 -8.19 2.86
N ILE A 28 -18.85 -8.05 1.81
CA ILE A 28 -19.30 -7.65 0.49
C ILE A 28 -19.09 -8.80 -0.49
N GLN A 29 -20.20 -9.27 -1.08
CA GLN A 29 -20.17 -10.25 -2.17
C GLN A 29 -19.99 -9.54 -3.50
N LEU A 30 -18.94 -9.89 -4.25
CA LEU A 30 -18.74 -9.50 -5.64
C LEU A 30 -19.16 -10.64 -6.57
N ASN A 31 -19.77 -10.32 -7.70
CA ASN A 31 -20.43 -11.30 -8.56
C ASN A 31 -19.65 -11.67 -9.84
N GLY A 32 -18.46 -11.07 -10.05
CA GLY A 32 -17.63 -11.36 -11.21
C GLY A 32 -18.19 -10.91 -12.57
N ASN A 33 -19.14 -9.98 -12.56
CA ASN A 33 -19.82 -9.51 -13.78
C ASN A 33 -19.23 -8.18 -14.33
N GLY A 34 -18.11 -7.71 -13.77
CA GLY A 34 -17.46 -6.46 -14.17
C GLY A 34 -18.19 -5.18 -13.72
N ILE A 35 -19.34 -5.29 -13.05
CA ILE A 35 -20.08 -4.14 -12.54
C ILE A 35 -19.52 -3.76 -11.16
N PRO A 36 -18.98 -2.52 -11.00
CA PRO A 36 -18.45 -2.07 -9.72
C PRO A 36 -19.52 -2.07 -8.62
N LYS A 37 -19.13 -2.56 -7.44
CA LYS A 37 -19.92 -2.37 -6.23
C LYS A 37 -19.41 -1.17 -5.48
N SER A 38 -20.20 -0.10 -5.38
CA SER A 38 -19.79 1.16 -4.78
C SER A 38 -20.05 1.20 -3.28
N ILE A 39 -19.07 1.69 -2.53
CA ILE A 39 -19.18 2.07 -1.12
C ILE A 39 -19.40 3.56 -1.05
N THR A 40 -20.59 3.96 -0.65
CA THR A 40 -21.07 5.36 -0.61
C THR A 40 -21.17 5.93 0.79
N ARG A 41 -20.80 5.15 1.82
CA ARG A 41 -20.79 5.56 3.23
C ARG A 41 -19.54 5.05 3.93
N SER A 42 -19.06 5.84 4.89
CA SER A 42 -17.90 5.44 5.70
C SER A 42 -18.22 4.23 6.59
N ILE A 43 -17.26 3.35 6.70
CA ILE A 43 -17.37 2.10 7.49
C ILE A 43 -16.14 2.01 8.39
N THR A 44 -16.38 1.68 9.67
CA THR A 44 -15.31 1.44 10.64
C THR A 44 -15.50 0.06 11.25
N GLY A 45 -14.43 -0.74 11.23
CA GLY A 45 -14.38 -2.00 11.96
C GLY A 45 -14.36 -1.78 13.47
N VAL A 46 -14.56 -2.82 14.26
CA VAL A 46 -14.50 -2.77 15.72
C VAL A 46 -13.56 -3.84 16.25
N ASP A 47 -12.96 -3.59 17.40
CA ASP A 47 -12.18 -4.57 18.17
C ASP A 47 -11.12 -5.33 17.35
N GLY A 48 -10.35 -4.62 16.53
CA GLY A 48 -9.33 -5.21 15.68
C GLY A 48 -9.84 -5.96 14.44
N ASN A 49 -11.15 -5.93 14.16
CA ASN A 49 -11.71 -6.57 12.97
C ASN A 49 -11.58 -5.69 11.72
N ALA A 50 -11.54 -6.32 10.56
CA ALA A 50 -11.57 -5.62 9.28
C ALA A 50 -12.86 -4.81 9.13
N ALA A 51 -12.78 -3.62 8.48
CA ALA A 51 -13.98 -2.85 8.15
C ALA A 51 -14.76 -3.55 7.03
N LEU A 52 -14.07 -3.99 5.98
CA LEU A 52 -14.65 -4.69 4.84
C LEU A 52 -13.98 -6.04 4.64
N ASN A 53 -14.78 -7.10 4.55
CA ASN A 53 -14.37 -8.41 4.07
C ASN A 53 -14.96 -8.65 2.68
N ILE A 54 -14.11 -8.89 1.69
CA ILE A 54 -14.53 -9.14 0.31
C ILE A 54 -14.66 -10.64 0.09
N SER A 55 -15.83 -11.07 -0.34
CA SER A 55 -16.10 -12.43 -0.76
C SER A 55 -16.37 -12.48 -2.26
N VAL A 56 -15.68 -13.36 -2.96
CA VAL A 56 -15.85 -13.54 -4.40
C VAL A 56 -16.18 -14.99 -4.72
N PRO A 57 -16.98 -15.27 -5.77
CA PRO A 57 -17.25 -16.64 -6.21
C PRO A 57 -15.98 -17.34 -6.67
N TYR A 58 -15.90 -18.63 -6.40
CA TYR A 58 -14.81 -19.48 -6.89
C TYR A 58 -14.71 -19.42 -8.42
N LYS A 59 -13.49 -19.29 -8.94
CA LYS A 59 -13.19 -19.22 -10.39
C LYS A 59 -13.55 -17.94 -11.15
N THR A 60 -13.89 -16.84 -10.50
CA THR A 60 -14.04 -15.57 -11.21
C THR A 60 -12.69 -14.88 -11.38
N SER A 61 -12.50 -14.16 -12.50
CA SER A 61 -11.34 -13.31 -12.69
C SER A 61 -11.38 -12.13 -11.70
N TYR A 62 -10.25 -11.80 -11.06
CA TYR A 62 -10.18 -10.65 -10.16
C TYR A 62 -10.46 -9.31 -10.88
N THR A 63 -10.17 -9.22 -12.17
CA THR A 63 -10.45 -8.02 -12.97
C THR A 63 -11.93 -7.77 -13.20
N GLN A 64 -12.79 -8.75 -12.92
CA GLN A 64 -14.26 -8.63 -13.03
C GLN A 64 -14.95 -8.41 -11.68
N ASN A 65 -14.21 -8.53 -10.57
CA ASN A 65 -14.71 -8.29 -9.22
C ASN A 65 -14.29 -6.90 -8.78
N ILE A 66 -15.13 -5.90 -8.99
CA ILE A 66 -14.74 -4.51 -8.78
C ILE A 66 -15.43 -3.95 -7.55
N LEU A 67 -14.64 -3.41 -6.61
CA LEU A 67 -15.09 -2.61 -5.48
C LEU A 67 -14.66 -1.16 -5.70
N SER A 68 -15.58 -0.22 -5.59
CA SER A 68 -15.29 1.21 -5.66
C SER A 68 -15.57 1.87 -4.33
N VAL A 69 -14.59 2.58 -3.77
CA VAL A 69 -14.77 3.48 -2.64
C VAL A 69 -14.96 4.88 -3.19
N GLU A 70 -16.13 5.46 -2.96
CA GLU A 70 -16.49 6.76 -3.51
C GLU A 70 -15.73 7.91 -2.84
N SER A 71 -15.70 9.08 -3.49
CA SER A 71 -15.04 10.28 -2.96
C SER A 71 -15.64 10.67 -1.60
N SER A 72 -14.80 11.16 -0.69
CA SER A 72 -15.17 11.55 0.69
C SER A 72 -15.57 10.39 1.62
N ILE A 73 -15.46 9.13 1.18
CA ILE A 73 -15.74 7.96 2.00
C ILE A 73 -14.46 7.51 2.69
N ASN A 74 -14.59 7.13 3.97
CA ASN A 74 -13.52 6.55 4.76
C ASN A 74 -13.85 5.12 5.13
N ILE A 75 -12.92 4.21 4.84
CA ILE A 75 -12.95 2.84 5.31
C ILE A 75 -11.82 2.70 6.33
N LYS A 76 -12.14 2.38 7.59
CA LYS A 76 -11.14 2.24 8.64
C LYS A 76 -11.30 0.90 9.36
N GLY A 77 -10.25 0.11 9.44
CA GLY A 77 -10.18 -1.10 10.26
C GLY A 77 -10.45 -0.81 11.74
N GLY A 78 -10.91 -1.79 12.48
CA GLY A 78 -11.16 -1.68 13.91
C GLY A 78 -9.88 -1.45 14.71
N THR A 79 -9.91 -0.55 15.69
CA THR A 79 -8.79 -0.37 16.61
C THR A 79 -8.74 -1.50 17.65
N SER A 80 -7.56 -1.80 18.17
CA SER A 80 -7.36 -2.77 19.24
C SER A 80 -6.28 -2.30 20.20
N ASN A 81 -6.59 -2.24 21.49
CA ASN A 81 -5.62 -1.83 22.51
C ASN A 81 -4.66 -2.95 22.93
N THR A 82 -4.94 -4.19 22.58
CA THR A 82 -4.21 -5.38 23.09
C THR A 82 -3.71 -6.31 21.99
N SER A 83 -4.14 -6.11 20.76
CA SER A 83 -3.79 -6.97 19.63
C SER A 83 -3.54 -6.16 18.34
N ILE A 84 -3.56 -6.82 17.21
CA ILE A 84 -3.38 -6.17 15.89
C ILE A 84 -4.65 -5.37 15.56
N GLY A 85 -4.49 -4.15 15.03
CA GLY A 85 -5.58 -3.37 14.43
C GLY A 85 -6.18 -4.09 13.23
N GLY A 86 -7.47 -3.89 12.99
CA GLY A 86 -8.17 -4.52 11.86
C GLY A 86 -7.73 -3.98 10.51
N ALA A 87 -7.89 -4.77 9.45
CA ALA A 87 -7.70 -4.27 8.10
C ALA A 87 -8.80 -3.28 7.69
N GLY A 88 -8.49 -2.31 6.83
CA GLY A 88 -9.53 -1.50 6.18
C GLY A 88 -10.35 -2.36 5.22
N VAL A 89 -9.68 -2.98 4.25
CA VAL A 89 -10.27 -3.92 3.30
C VAL A 89 -9.47 -5.22 3.32
N TYR A 90 -10.14 -6.34 3.46
CA TYR A 90 -9.56 -7.67 3.42
C TYR A 90 -10.27 -8.55 2.40
N GLY A 91 -9.54 -9.29 1.57
CA GLY A 91 -10.13 -10.24 0.63
C GLY A 91 -9.18 -10.64 -0.49
N GLU A 92 -9.71 -11.42 -1.43
CA GLU A 92 -8.93 -11.96 -2.55
C GLU A 92 -9.67 -11.80 -3.88
N ASN A 93 -8.92 -11.85 -5.00
CA ASN A 93 -9.48 -11.89 -6.36
C ASN A 93 -10.40 -10.70 -6.69
N PHE A 94 -10.00 -9.46 -6.37
CA PHE A 94 -10.80 -8.28 -6.69
C PHE A 94 -9.94 -7.09 -7.15
N THR A 95 -10.60 -6.14 -7.79
CA THR A 95 -10.04 -4.82 -8.10
C THR A 95 -10.64 -3.78 -7.14
N LEU A 96 -9.79 -2.98 -6.50
CA LEU A 96 -10.19 -1.84 -5.68
C LEU A 96 -9.97 -0.54 -6.44
N ASN A 97 -11.03 0.19 -6.74
CA ASN A 97 -10.96 1.58 -7.18
C ASN A 97 -11.13 2.50 -5.96
N ASN A 98 -10.03 3.06 -5.46
CA ASN A 98 -10.06 3.90 -4.27
C ASN A 98 -10.13 5.39 -4.63
N ASN A 99 -11.33 5.98 -4.61
CA ASN A 99 -11.54 7.43 -4.72
C ASN A 99 -11.78 8.09 -3.34
N GLY A 100 -11.86 7.30 -2.27
CA GLY A 100 -11.96 7.71 -0.87
C GLY A 100 -10.66 7.52 -0.12
N SER A 101 -10.72 7.29 1.19
CA SER A 101 -9.56 6.94 2.02
C SER A 101 -9.74 5.58 2.67
N VAL A 102 -8.69 4.76 2.62
CA VAL A 102 -8.68 3.44 3.28
C VAL A 102 -7.60 3.43 4.35
N TRP A 103 -7.97 3.02 5.56
CA TRP A 103 -7.13 3.02 6.75
C TRP A 103 -7.10 1.63 7.38
N GLY A 104 -5.94 1.17 7.79
CA GLY A 104 -5.84 0.13 8.81
C GLY A 104 -6.29 0.66 10.17
N GLY A 105 -6.71 -0.21 11.06
CA GLY A 105 -7.00 0.12 12.45
C GLY A 105 -5.71 0.28 13.26
N ASP A 106 -5.71 1.20 14.22
CA ASP A 106 -4.59 1.30 15.15
C ASP A 106 -4.63 0.11 16.15
N GLY A 107 -3.48 -0.34 16.65
CA GLY A 107 -3.41 -1.48 17.55
C GLY A 107 -2.08 -1.62 18.26
N TYR A 108 -1.90 -2.67 19.07
CA TYR A 108 -0.56 -3.02 19.58
C TYR A 108 0.42 -3.10 18.39
N ASN A 109 0.03 -3.84 17.34
CA ASN A 109 0.55 -3.67 15.99
C ASN A 109 -0.54 -3.01 15.14
N GLY A 110 -0.18 -2.08 14.29
CA GLY A 110 -1.11 -1.43 13.37
C GLY A 110 -1.70 -2.41 12.35
N GLY A 111 -2.98 -2.22 11.99
CA GLY A 111 -3.66 -2.98 10.95
C GLY A 111 -3.25 -2.56 9.54
N ILE A 112 -3.37 -3.46 8.59
CA ILE A 112 -3.08 -3.21 7.17
C ILE A 112 -4.27 -2.45 6.54
N ALA A 113 -4.02 -1.44 5.68
CA ALA A 113 -5.15 -0.77 5.06
C ALA A 113 -5.86 -1.67 4.04
N VAL A 114 -5.12 -2.27 3.11
CA VAL A 114 -5.67 -3.25 2.15
C VAL A 114 -4.84 -4.52 2.19
N SER A 115 -5.47 -5.63 2.51
CA SER A 115 -4.80 -6.93 2.65
C SER A 115 -5.49 -8.01 1.82
N GLY A 116 -4.69 -8.79 1.10
CA GLY A 116 -5.18 -9.96 0.36
C GLY A 116 -4.32 -10.32 -0.84
N ASN A 117 -4.69 -11.42 -1.50
CA ASN A 117 -3.93 -11.95 -2.63
C ASN A 117 -4.71 -11.77 -3.93
N LYS A 118 -4.00 -11.69 -5.05
CA LYS A 118 -4.57 -11.51 -6.38
C LYS A 118 -5.51 -10.30 -6.43
N ILE A 119 -4.99 -9.16 -5.99
CA ILE A 119 -5.73 -7.91 -5.97
C ILE A 119 -5.09 -6.89 -6.91
N SER A 120 -5.95 -6.08 -7.54
CA SER A 120 -5.54 -4.92 -8.31
C SER A 120 -6.06 -3.65 -7.63
N ILE A 121 -5.22 -2.63 -7.51
CA ILE A 121 -5.56 -1.41 -6.77
C ILE A 121 -5.31 -0.20 -7.66
N ASN A 122 -6.39 0.52 -7.99
CA ASN A 122 -6.33 1.83 -8.62
C ASN A 122 -6.51 2.89 -7.52
N ASN A 123 -5.40 3.47 -7.05
CA ASN A 123 -5.42 4.40 -5.92
C ASN A 123 -5.43 5.85 -6.39
N TYR A 124 -6.60 6.50 -6.33
CA TYR A 124 -6.79 7.92 -6.67
C TYR A 124 -6.81 8.84 -5.45
N ARG A 125 -6.72 8.27 -4.22
CA ARG A 125 -6.71 9.02 -2.95
C ARG A 125 -5.67 8.41 -2.00
N ASN A 126 -5.95 8.34 -0.72
CA ASN A 126 -4.96 7.93 0.26
C ASN A 126 -5.26 6.55 0.84
N VAL A 127 -4.20 5.79 1.03
CA VAL A 127 -4.20 4.51 1.74
C VAL A 127 -3.21 4.65 2.89
N TYR A 128 -3.62 4.31 4.12
CA TYR A 128 -2.80 4.43 5.32
C TYR A 128 -2.83 3.12 6.12
N GLY A 129 -1.71 2.56 6.40
CA GLY A 129 -1.57 1.56 7.46
C GLY A 129 -1.99 2.12 8.82
N GLY A 130 -2.47 1.30 9.70
CA GLY A 130 -2.80 1.67 11.07
C GLY A 130 -1.54 1.88 11.92
N ASN A 131 -1.61 2.72 12.95
CA ASN A 131 -0.47 2.95 13.82
C ASN A 131 -0.27 1.83 14.83
N GLY A 132 0.99 1.53 15.12
CA GLY A 132 1.39 0.70 16.23
C GLY A 132 1.40 1.51 17.54
N LEU A 133 0.80 0.99 18.58
CA LEU A 133 0.66 1.64 19.90
C LEU A 133 1.33 0.83 21.01
N GLY A 134 1.97 -0.30 20.68
CA GLY A 134 2.42 -1.28 21.65
C GLY A 134 3.74 -0.97 22.36
N GLY A 135 4.62 -0.17 21.81
CA GLY A 135 5.95 0.07 22.36
C GLY A 135 7.03 -0.86 21.78
N SER A 136 8.04 -1.22 22.55
CA SER A 136 9.18 -2.02 22.03
C SER A 136 8.71 -3.35 21.43
N GLY A 137 9.04 -3.60 20.17
CA GLY A 137 8.69 -4.81 19.43
C GLY A 137 7.34 -4.76 18.71
N SER A 138 6.59 -3.67 18.82
CA SER A 138 5.42 -3.42 17.98
C SER A 138 5.79 -2.94 16.58
N SER A 139 4.79 -2.84 15.70
CA SER A 139 4.96 -2.31 14.34
C SER A 139 3.73 -1.55 13.87
N GLY A 140 3.96 -0.54 13.03
CA GLY A 140 2.91 0.05 12.21
C GLY A 140 2.39 -0.96 11.18
N GLY A 141 1.15 -0.81 10.75
CA GLY A 141 0.55 -1.63 9.69
C GLY A 141 1.04 -1.22 8.31
N ALA A 142 1.06 -2.14 7.37
CA ALA A 142 1.35 -1.78 5.98
C ALA A 142 0.17 -1.04 5.33
N GLY A 143 0.49 -0.18 4.33
CA GLY A 143 -0.54 0.38 3.46
C GLY A 143 -1.21 -0.73 2.66
N LEU A 144 -0.42 -1.51 1.92
CA LEU A 144 -0.89 -2.67 1.15
C LEU A 144 -0.06 -3.91 1.51
N SER A 145 -0.71 -5.06 1.62
CA SER A 145 -0.01 -6.32 1.89
C SER A 145 -0.67 -7.52 1.22
N GLY A 146 0.14 -8.39 0.61
CA GLY A 146 -0.30 -9.67 0.04
C GLY A 146 0.56 -10.12 -1.14
N ASP A 147 0.09 -11.15 -1.84
CA ASP A 147 0.80 -11.72 -2.98
C ASP A 147 0.00 -11.52 -4.28
N ASP A 148 0.70 -11.51 -5.43
CA ASP A 148 0.12 -11.28 -6.75
C ASP A 148 -0.66 -9.93 -6.80
N ILE A 149 -0.02 -8.83 -6.40
CA ILE A 149 -0.63 -7.50 -6.31
C ILE A 149 -0.25 -6.63 -7.52
N ILE A 150 -1.23 -5.94 -8.09
CA ILE A 150 -1.01 -4.89 -9.09
C ILE A 150 -1.45 -3.55 -8.48
N VAL A 151 -0.58 -2.54 -8.53
CA VAL A 151 -0.82 -1.22 -7.93
C VAL A 151 -0.63 -0.14 -8.98
N ASP A 152 -1.71 0.56 -9.33
CA ASP A 152 -1.68 1.83 -10.06
C ASP A 152 -1.91 2.96 -9.05
N ASN A 153 -0.82 3.61 -8.60
CA ASN A 153 -0.88 4.64 -7.56
C ASN A 153 -0.78 6.04 -8.13
N TYR A 154 -1.85 6.81 -8.01
CA TYR A 154 -1.94 8.21 -8.47
C TYR A 154 -1.91 9.20 -7.30
N ARG A 155 -1.91 8.72 -6.02
CA ARG A 155 -1.90 9.60 -4.85
C ARG A 155 -0.91 9.10 -3.80
N SER A 156 -1.36 8.72 -2.61
CA SER A 156 -0.42 8.34 -1.56
C SER A 156 -0.79 7.02 -0.90
N ILE A 157 0.24 6.21 -0.68
CA ILE A 157 0.18 4.98 0.11
C ILE A 157 1.22 5.12 1.21
N TYR A 158 0.79 4.99 2.47
CA TYR A 158 1.63 5.12 3.65
C TYR A 158 1.60 3.85 4.50
N GLY A 159 2.73 3.44 4.98
CA GLY A 159 2.80 2.59 6.16
C GLY A 159 2.35 3.35 7.41
N GLY A 160 1.86 2.65 8.41
CA GLY A 160 1.51 3.21 9.71
C GLY A 160 2.75 3.53 10.54
N ASP A 161 2.66 4.54 11.39
CA ASP A 161 3.74 4.90 12.32
C ASP A 161 3.74 3.99 13.56
N ASP A 162 4.90 3.86 14.21
CA ASP A 162 5.03 3.22 15.52
C ASP A 162 6.11 3.91 16.36
N VAL A 163 5.68 4.66 17.36
CA VAL A 163 6.59 5.46 18.20
C VAL A 163 7.56 4.59 19.02
N GLY A 164 7.19 3.36 19.38
CA GLY A 164 7.97 2.45 20.21
C GLY A 164 8.66 1.31 19.46
N GLY A 165 8.32 1.11 18.19
CA GLY A 165 8.75 -0.03 17.40
C GLY A 165 9.15 0.32 15.97
N THR A 166 8.72 -0.48 15.02
CA THR A 166 9.08 -0.30 13.59
C THR A 166 7.90 0.25 12.82
N GLY A 167 8.11 1.29 12.00
CA GLY A 167 7.10 1.79 11.07
C GLY A 167 6.67 0.71 10.07
N GLY A 168 5.41 0.75 9.62
CA GLY A 168 4.89 -0.17 8.61
C GLY A 168 5.44 0.14 7.22
N SER A 169 5.49 -0.83 6.32
CA SER A 169 5.84 -0.58 4.92
C SER A 169 4.67 0.07 4.16
N GLY A 170 4.98 0.89 3.15
CA GLY A 170 3.95 1.37 2.23
C GLY A 170 3.29 0.21 1.49
N VAL A 171 4.07 -0.65 0.85
CA VAL A 171 3.62 -1.87 0.14
C VAL A 171 4.50 -3.04 0.52
N THR A 172 3.92 -4.22 0.79
CA THR A 172 4.71 -5.43 1.12
C THR A 172 4.09 -6.70 0.58
N GLY A 173 4.94 -7.68 0.19
CA GLY A 173 4.50 -9.01 -0.25
C GLY A 173 5.38 -9.61 -1.36
N SER A 174 4.80 -10.47 -2.18
CA SER A 174 5.52 -11.11 -3.30
C SER A 174 4.73 -10.98 -4.62
N ASN A 175 5.45 -11.08 -5.75
CA ASN A 175 4.88 -10.92 -7.09
C ASN A 175 4.11 -9.58 -7.23
N ILE A 176 4.77 -8.48 -6.94
CA ILE A 176 4.14 -7.16 -6.90
C ILE A 176 4.54 -6.35 -8.15
N THR A 177 3.54 -5.84 -8.86
CA THR A 177 3.73 -4.87 -9.93
C THR A 177 3.23 -3.50 -9.48
N VAL A 178 4.08 -2.47 -9.57
CA VAL A 178 3.76 -1.10 -9.14
C VAL A 178 3.99 -0.12 -10.28
N HIS A 179 2.98 0.66 -10.59
CA HIS A 179 3.07 1.90 -11.38
C HIS A 179 2.80 3.07 -10.44
N ASN A 180 3.83 3.80 -10.07
CA ASN A 180 3.74 4.88 -9.08
C ASN A 180 3.86 6.26 -9.73
N SER A 181 2.74 6.96 -9.85
CA SER A 181 2.67 8.39 -10.20
C SER A 181 2.36 9.28 -8.99
N GLY A 182 2.26 8.68 -7.80
CA GLY A 182 2.02 9.35 -6.52
C GLY A 182 3.16 9.12 -5.53
N GLY A 183 2.86 9.08 -4.24
CA GLY A 183 3.82 8.78 -3.18
C GLY A 183 3.61 7.37 -2.61
N ILE A 184 4.70 6.63 -2.36
CA ILE A 184 4.68 5.41 -1.56
C ILE A 184 5.71 5.59 -0.45
N LEU A 185 5.25 5.59 0.80
CA LEU A 185 6.09 5.94 1.94
C LEU A 185 5.99 4.90 3.05
N GLY A 186 7.12 4.54 3.61
CA GLY A 186 7.17 3.80 4.87
C GLY A 186 6.72 4.65 6.05
N GLY A 187 6.20 4.02 7.10
CA GLY A 187 5.84 4.66 8.36
C GLY A 187 7.07 5.00 9.20
N ASN A 188 6.90 5.94 10.11
CA ASN A 188 7.96 6.35 11.04
C ASN A 188 8.00 5.44 12.27
N GLY A 189 9.19 5.35 12.92
CA GLY A 189 9.32 4.51 14.11
C GLY A 189 10.63 4.71 14.85
N VAL A 190 10.94 3.79 15.76
CA VAL A 190 12.32 3.60 16.25
C VAL A 190 13.19 3.14 15.10
N ASN A 191 12.67 2.21 14.29
CA ASN A 191 13.17 1.94 12.95
C ASN A 191 12.08 2.36 11.96
N GLY A 192 12.44 3.09 10.91
CA GLY A 192 11.51 3.45 9.84
C GLY A 192 11.05 2.22 9.07
N GLY A 193 9.83 2.23 8.56
CA GLY A 193 9.33 1.22 7.63
C GLY A 193 9.82 1.46 6.21
N ASP A 194 9.84 0.42 5.39
CA ASP A 194 10.23 0.55 3.99
C ASP A 194 9.12 1.17 3.14
N GLY A 195 9.48 1.83 2.05
CA GLY A 195 8.50 2.26 1.06
C GLY A 195 7.84 1.04 0.41
N ILE A 196 8.64 0.16 -0.19
CA ILE A 196 8.22 -1.12 -0.77
C ILE A 196 9.16 -2.20 -0.26
N ASN A 197 8.60 -3.30 0.26
CA ASN A 197 9.37 -4.45 0.74
C ASN A 197 8.82 -5.75 0.19
N GLY A 198 9.68 -6.62 -0.38
CA GLY A 198 9.17 -7.90 -0.84
C GLY A 198 10.07 -8.67 -1.79
N SER A 199 9.47 -9.59 -2.53
CA SER A 199 10.17 -10.39 -3.53
C SER A 199 9.45 -10.38 -4.87
N ASN A 200 10.21 -10.53 -5.95
CA ASN A 200 9.70 -10.48 -7.31
C ASN A 200 8.91 -9.19 -7.57
N LEU A 201 9.63 -8.06 -7.48
CA LEU A 201 9.09 -6.72 -7.58
C LEU A 201 9.34 -6.15 -8.97
N PHE A 202 8.27 -5.68 -9.64
CA PHE A 202 8.34 -4.94 -10.89
C PHE A 202 7.81 -3.53 -10.65
N ILE A 203 8.71 -2.53 -10.64
CA ILE A 203 8.39 -1.17 -10.22
C ILE A 203 8.69 -0.19 -11.34
N THR A 204 7.69 0.61 -11.71
CA THR A 204 7.87 1.83 -12.49
C THR A 204 7.53 3.00 -11.59
N ASN A 205 8.50 3.90 -11.35
CA ASN A 205 8.34 5.05 -10.47
C ASN A 205 8.48 6.34 -11.25
N ASP A 206 7.40 7.10 -11.36
CA ASP A 206 7.36 8.42 -12.01
C ASP A 206 7.30 9.57 -10.98
N ASN A 207 7.18 9.25 -9.66
CA ASN A 207 7.13 10.27 -8.63
C ASN A 207 8.01 9.89 -7.43
N MET A 208 7.46 9.49 -6.28
CA MET A 208 8.25 9.31 -5.06
C MET A 208 8.02 7.95 -4.39
N ILE A 209 9.12 7.27 -4.07
CA ILE A 209 9.14 6.14 -3.14
C ILE A 209 10.14 6.49 -2.05
N SER A 210 9.73 6.40 -0.77
CA SER A 210 10.60 6.75 0.35
C SER A 210 10.45 5.78 1.52
N GLY A 211 11.57 5.46 2.15
CA GLY A 211 11.56 4.86 3.48
C GLY A 211 11.06 5.84 4.55
N GLY A 212 10.60 5.32 5.67
CA GLY A 212 10.13 6.07 6.83
C GLY A 212 11.29 6.61 7.69
N TYR A 213 11.00 7.64 8.49
CA TYR A 213 11.92 8.15 9.51
C TYR A 213 12.12 7.12 10.63
N GLY A 214 13.38 6.96 11.08
CA GLY A 214 13.73 6.15 12.23
C GLY A 214 14.58 6.89 13.25
N ILE A 215 14.25 6.73 14.55
CA ILE A 215 15.08 7.29 15.63
C ILE A 215 16.45 6.62 15.67
N LYS A 216 16.52 5.34 15.31
CA LYS A 216 17.76 4.55 15.20
C LYS A 216 18.16 4.34 13.76
N GLN A 217 17.25 3.82 12.95
CA GLN A 217 17.50 3.46 11.56
C GLN A 217 16.34 3.94 10.69
N GLY A 218 16.63 4.65 9.59
CA GLY A 218 15.67 4.95 8.54
C GLY A 218 15.29 3.69 7.77
N GLY A 219 14.06 3.61 7.27
CA GLY A 219 13.63 2.52 6.38
C GLY A 219 14.23 2.65 4.98
N ASP A 220 14.34 1.55 4.25
CA ASP A 220 14.74 1.59 2.85
C ASP A 220 13.57 2.07 1.96
N ALA A 221 13.87 2.74 0.84
CA ALA A 221 12.76 3.07 -0.06
C ALA A 221 12.24 1.79 -0.75
N ILE A 222 13.15 0.93 -1.22
CA ILE A 222 12.82 -0.37 -1.80
C ILE A 222 13.77 -1.40 -1.21
N SER A 223 13.23 -2.48 -0.64
CA SER A 223 14.02 -3.58 -0.11
C SER A 223 13.47 -4.93 -0.55
N GLY A 224 14.35 -5.91 -0.81
CA GLY A 224 13.92 -7.26 -1.14
C GLY A 224 14.79 -8.00 -2.14
N ASN A 225 14.17 -8.98 -2.83
CA ASN A 225 14.86 -9.84 -3.77
C ASN A 225 14.15 -9.82 -5.13
N GLN A 226 14.91 -10.03 -6.21
CA GLN A 226 14.37 -10.04 -7.58
C GLN A 226 13.63 -8.74 -7.90
N ILE A 227 14.36 -7.62 -7.83
CA ILE A 227 13.81 -6.29 -8.02
C ILE A 227 14.12 -5.81 -9.45
N THR A 228 13.09 -5.45 -10.20
CA THR A 228 13.23 -4.68 -11.45
C THR A 228 12.63 -3.29 -11.21
N LEU A 229 13.48 -2.26 -11.29
CA LEU A 229 13.11 -0.86 -11.07
C LEU A 229 13.37 -0.02 -12.33
N ASN A 230 12.31 0.59 -12.86
CA ASN A 230 12.40 1.68 -13.83
C ASN A 230 12.08 2.98 -13.10
N ASN A 231 13.09 3.82 -12.83
CA ASN A 231 12.93 5.03 -12.04
C ASN A 231 13.05 6.29 -12.90
N ASN A 232 11.96 7.04 -13.02
CA ASN A 232 11.91 8.38 -13.61
C ASN A 232 11.73 9.47 -12.52
N GLY A 233 11.44 9.06 -11.28
CA GLY A 233 11.14 9.93 -10.14
C GLY A 233 12.23 9.93 -9.08
N ILE A 234 11.81 9.94 -7.82
CA ILE A 234 12.67 9.95 -6.64
C ILE A 234 12.49 8.64 -5.88
N VAL A 235 13.59 7.96 -5.59
CA VAL A 235 13.66 6.81 -4.70
C VAL A 235 14.67 7.16 -3.59
N GLN A 236 14.17 7.32 -2.37
CA GLN A 236 14.95 7.89 -1.28
C GLN A 236 14.82 7.07 -0.01
N GLY A 237 15.94 6.68 0.58
CA GLY A 237 15.98 6.05 1.91
C GLY A 237 15.40 6.96 2.99
N GLY A 238 14.91 6.38 4.07
CA GLY A 238 14.37 7.09 5.23
C GLY A 238 15.49 7.75 6.06
N TYR A 239 15.13 8.83 6.74
CA TYR A 239 16.03 9.53 7.67
C TYR A 239 16.26 8.72 8.94
N GLY A 240 17.50 8.74 9.45
CA GLY A 240 17.88 8.16 10.74
C GLY A 240 19.39 8.29 10.96
N PRO A 241 19.90 8.07 12.21
CA PRO A 241 21.33 7.97 12.47
C PRO A 241 22.02 6.91 11.61
N ASP A 242 21.36 5.77 11.43
CA ASP A 242 21.65 4.80 10.38
C ASP A 242 20.51 4.92 9.35
N GLY A 243 20.71 5.75 8.33
CA GLY A 243 19.69 6.02 7.32
C GLY A 243 19.46 4.84 6.40
N GLY A 244 18.26 4.78 5.84
CA GLY A 244 17.89 3.78 4.84
C GLY A 244 18.53 4.01 3.48
N CYS A 245 18.60 2.96 2.69
CA CYS A 245 19.03 2.98 1.30
C CYS A 245 17.88 3.40 0.36
N SER A 246 18.21 3.84 -0.85
CA SER A 246 17.19 3.93 -1.90
C SER A 246 16.78 2.52 -2.36
N VAL A 247 17.75 1.62 -2.58
CA VAL A 247 17.47 0.23 -2.95
C VAL A 247 18.42 -0.71 -2.19
N TYR A 248 17.87 -1.73 -1.56
CA TYR A 248 18.61 -2.77 -0.85
C TYR A 248 18.12 -4.17 -1.24
N GLY A 249 19.04 -5.09 -1.56
CA GLY A 249 18.67 -6.49 -1.76
C GLY A 249 19.57 -7.27 -2.72
N GLU A 250 19.03 -8.33 -3.31
CA GLU A 250 19.72 -9.21 -4.26
C GLU A 250 18.91 -9.40 -5.55
N ASP A 251 19.58 -9.78 -6.63
CA ASP A 251 18.99 -9.91 -7.97
C ASP A 251 18.28 -8.62 -8.42
N ILE A 252 18.99 -7.50 -8.38
CA ILE A 252 18.44 -6.16 -8.60
C ILE A 252 18.81 -5.67 -10.00
N HIS A 253 17.80 -5.24 -10.77
CA HIS A 253 17.96 -4.62 -12.08
C HIS A 253 17.35 -3.21 -12.05
N ILE A 254 18.18 -2.18 -12.20
CA ILE A 254 17.76 -0.78 -12.13
C ILE A 254 18.04 -0.08 -13.45
N ASN A 255 16.98 0.54 -14.03
CA ASN A 255 17.08 1.54 -15.09
C ASN A 255 16.74 2.91 -14.46
N ASN A 256 17.75 3.79 -14.29
CA ASN A 256 17.57 5.04 -13.59
C ASN A 256 17.68 6.26 -14.51
N HIS A 257 16.57 6.98 -14.64
CA HIS A 257 16.47 8.33 -15.24
C HIS A 257 16.17 9.40 -14.18
N GLY A 258 15.89 9.00 -12.94
CA GLY A 258 15.52 9.88 -11.85
C GLY A 258 16.61 10.02 -10.78
N ASN A 259 16.19 10.18 -9.55
CA ASN A 259 17.05 10.33 -8.40
C ASN A 259 16.99 9.08 -7.50
N LEU A 260 18.16 8.51 -7.21
CA LEU A 260 18.36 7.48 -6.19
C LEU A 260 19.21 8.07 -5.08
N SER A 261 18.72 8.13 -3.85
CA SER A 261 19.51 8.69 -2.76
C SER A 261 19.35 7.92 -1.45
N GLY A 262 20.48 7.59 -0.82
CA GLY A 262 20.55 7.45 0.61
C GLY A 262 20.36 8.82 1.25
N LEU A 263 19.68 8.93 2.39
CA LEU A 263 19.46 10.25 2.97
C LEU A 263 20.74 10.81 3.61
N TYR A 264 20.92 12.13 3.47
CA TYR A 264 22.02 12.84 4.11
C TYR A 264 21.92 12.74 5.64
N ASN A 265 22.98 12.26 6.27
CA ASN A 265 23.13 12.19 7.72
C ASN A 265 23.99 13.37 8.21
N SER A 266 23.35 14.35 8.82
CA SER A 266 24.05 15.55 9.32
C SER A 266 25.03 15.29 10.46
N GLN A 267 24.90 14.16 11.18
CA GLN A 267 25.82 13.77 12.23
C GLN A 267 27.14 13.19 11.68
N LYS A 268 27.05 12.54 10.53
CA LYS A 268 28.21 11.95 9.83
C LYS A 268 28.76 12.86 8.73
N ASP A 269 28.09 13.98 8.43
CA ASP A 269 28.39 14.90 7.32
C ASP A 269 28.51 14.14 5.97
N ALA A 270 27.65 13.16 5.75
CA ALA A 270 27.66 12.29 4.58
C ALA A 270 26.25 11.79 4.23
N TYR A 271 26.06 11.37 2.99
CA TYR A 271 24.89 10.57 2.61
C TYR A 271 25.09 9.12 3.09
N ASN A 272 24.00 8.47 3.49
CA ASN A 272 23.99 7.03 3.66
C ASN A 272 24.03 6.35 2.29
N THR A 273 24.52 5.13 2.23
CA THR A 273 24.65 4.38 0.97
C THR A 273 23.31 4.35 0.22
N SER A 274 23.34 4.76 -1.05
CA SER A 274 22.11 4.81 -1.87
C SER A 274 21.65 3.41 -2.26
N ILE A 275 22.55 2.58 -2.79
CA ILE A 275 22.22 1.25 -3.31
C ILE A 275 23.11 0.22 -2.65
N ILE A 276 22.54 -0.87 -2.16
CA ILE A 276 23.28 -2.02 -1.64
C ILE A 276 22.84 -3.28 -2.39
N PHE A 277 23.75 -3.86 -3.14
CA PHE A 277 23.63 -5.17 -3.72
C PHE A 277 24.14 -6.22 -2.72
N SER A 278 23.24 -6.93 -2.05
CA SER A 278 23.62 -7.92 -1.03
C SER A 278 23.98 -9.29 -1.59
N GLY A 279 23.65 -9.54 -2.86
CA GLY A 279 23.96 -10.82 -3.55
C GLY A 279 23.32 -10.88 -4.93
N GLY A 280 23.43 -12.05 -5.59
CA GLY A 280 22.76 -12.32 -6.85
C GLY A 280 23.34 -11.64 -8.09
N TYR A 281 22.57 -11.61 -9.17
CA TYR A 281 22.92 -10.94 -10.43
C TYR A 281 22.30 -9.55 -10.48
N ASN A 282 23.14 -8.52 -10.47
CA ASN A 282 22.70 -7.15 -10.40
C ASN A 282 23.11 -6.36 -11.64
N SER A 283 22.28 -5.40 -12.06
CA SER A 283 22.60 -4.43 -13.09
C SER A 283 22.09 -3.04 -12.70
N LEU A 284 22.84 -2.02 -13.11
CA LEU A 284 22.48 -0.63 -12.91
C LEU A 284 22.80 0.16 -14.17
N ASP A 285 21.76 0.58 -14.88
CA ASP A 285 21.83 1.45 -16.03
C ASP A 285 21.54 2.89 -15.59
N ILE A 286 22.51 3.79 -15.81
CA ILE A 286 22.47 5.19 -15.42
C ILE A 286 22.39 6.04 -16.66
N TYR A 287 21.36 6.85 -16.78
CA TYR A 287 21.17 7.77 -17.91
C TYR A 287 21.64 9.18 -17.56
N SER A 288 21.84 10.02 -18.57
CA SER A 288 22.45 11.35 -18.43
C SER A 288 21.65 12.35 -17.56
N ASP A 289 20.38 12.09 -17.34
CA ASP A 289 19.43 12.88 -16.55
C ASP A 289 19.28 12.39 -15.11
N SER A 290 19.98 11.31 -14.75
CA SER A 290 19.86 10.69 -13.44
C SER A 290 20.84 11.23 -12.41
N VAL A 291 20.47 11.11 -11.15
CA VAL A 291 21.31 11.46 -9.99
C VAL A 291 21.37 10.29 -9.01
N ILE A 292 22.57 9.99 -8.53
CA ILE A 292 22.77 9.02 -7.43
C ILE A 292 23.58 9.72 -6.35
N ASN A 293 22.99 9.81 -5.14
CA ASN A 293 23.61 10.39 -3.96
C ASN A 293 23.73 9.33 -2.87
N GLY A 294 24.96 8.98 -2.48
CA GLY A 294 25.20 7.98 -1.45
C GLY A 294 26.66 7.63 -1.28
#